data_0edd6f664f33ec54f9811ca6a8e8ca76
#
_entry.id   0edd6f664f33ec54f9811ca6a8e8ca76
#
_cell.length_a   1.000
_cell.length_b   1.000
_cell.length_c   1.000
_cell.angle_alpha   90.00
_cell.angle_beta   90.00
_cell.angle_gamma   90.00
#
_symmetry.space_group_name_H-M   'P 1'
#
loop_
_entity.id
_entity.type
_entity.pdbx_description
1 polymer ?
#
loop_
_entity_poly.entity_id
_entity_poly.type
_entity_poly.pdbx_seq_one_letter_code
_entity_poly.pdbx_strand_id
1 'polypeptide(L)'
;MTRLSPGDQAPAFTLLDAEGKTVKLSDFTGRRVVLYAYPAAMTPGCTKRACDFRDNLTVFEGAGLTVLGISPDKPEKLAKFVEKEGLTFPLLSDPSKETLTAYGAFGEKMMYGKTVTGVIRSTFFIGADGTIEQALYGVKATGHVAKLMKDNSL
;
A
#
# COMPACT_ATOMS: atom_id res chain seq x y z
N MET A 1 19.32 2.38 2.32
CA MET A 1 18.00 1.88 1.91
C MET A 1 17.80 2.10 0.43
N THR A 2 17.41 1.06 -0.28
CA THR A 2 17.28 1.12 -1.74
C THR A 2 15.81 1.26 -2.14
N ARG A 3 15.50 2.30 -2.90
CA ARG A 3 14.17 2.45 -3.48
C ARG A 3 14.04 1.58 -4.72
N LEU A 4 12.83 1.09 -4.97
CA LEU A 4 12.53 0.30 -6.16
C LEU A 4 12.30 1.22 -7.37
N SER A 5 12.58 0.69 -8.54
CA SER A 5 12.36 1.39 -9.81
C SER A 5 11.58 0.50 -10.77
N PRO A 6 10.93 1.08 -11.79
CA PRO A 6 10.26 0.26 -12.82
C PRO A 6 11.22 -0.77 -13.41
N GLY A 7 10.76 -2.00 -13.52
CA GLY A 7 11.56 -3.13 -13.99
C GLY A 7 12.19 -3.96 -12.90
N ASP A 8 12.26 -3.46 -11.68
CA ASP A 8 12.79 -4.23 -10.55
C ASP A 8 11.82 -5.35 -10.17
N GLN A 9 12.35 -6.45 -9.65
CA GLN A 9 11.54 -7.51 -9.09
C GLN A 9 10.85 -7.01 -7.82
N ALA A 10 9.53 -7.14 -7.73
CA ALA A 10 8.82 -6.80 -6.51
C ALA A 10 9.21 -7.78 -5.40
N PRO A 11 9.63 -7.29 -4.22
CA PRO A 11 9.98 -8.19 -3.12
C PRO A 11 8.80 -9.07 -2.72
N ALA A 12 9.06 -10.38 -2.58
CA ALA A 12 8.05 -11.32 -2.12
C ALA A 12 7.70 -11.05 -0.66
N PHE A 13 6.46 -11.31 -0.28
CA PHE A 13 6.05 -11.18 1.12
C PHE A 13 5.07 -12.27 1.50
N THR A 14 5.00 -12.53 2.80
CA THR A 14 4.00 -13.40 3.42
C THR A 14 3.55 -12.68 4.69
N LEU A 15 2.34 -12.14 4.67
CA LEU A 15 1.83 -11.29 5.75
C LEU A 15 0.41 -11.71 6.13
N LEU A 16 -0.02 -11.33 7.33
CA LEU A 16 -1.40 -11.52 7.76
C LEU A 16 -2.24 -10.31 7.32
N ASP A 17 -3.48 -10.57 6.95
CA ASP A 17 -4.43 -9.51 6.67
C ASP A 17 -5.24 -9.14 7.93
N ALA A 18 -6.23 -8.24 7.78
CA ALA A 18 -7.07 -7.79 8.89
C ALA A 18 -7.91 -8.92 9.52
N GLU A 19 -8.12 -10.01 8.80
CA GLU A 19 -8.85 -11.17 9.30
C GLU A 19 -7.94 -12.24 9.89
N GLY A 20 -6.62 -11.99 9.91
CA GLY A 20 -5.63 -12.95 10.37
C GLY A 20 -5.29 -14.04 9.37
N LYS A 21 -5.70 -13.89 8.12
CA LYS A 21 -5.37 -14.84 7.05
C LYS A 21 -4.03 -14.51 6.43
N THR A 22 -3.30 -15.54 6.03
CA THR A 22 -2.00 -15.38 5.37
C THR A 22 -2.20 -14.95 3.91
N VAL A 23 -1.53 -13.86 3.54
CA VAL A 23 -1.54 -13.32 2.17
C VAL A 23 -0.11 -13.27 1.65
N LYS A 24 0.11 -13.82 0.47
CA LYS A 24 1.43 -13.83 -0.18
C LYS A 24 1.35 -13.07 -1.50
N LEU A 25 2.44 -12.42 -1.88
CA LEU A 25 2.49 -11.76 -3.19
C LEU A 25 2.23 -12.77 -4.32
N SER A 26 2.72 -14.00 -4.18
CA SER A 26 2.53 -15.05 -5.18
C SER A 26 1.05 -15.43 -5.40
N ASP A 27 0.18 -15.11 -4.45
CA ASP A 27 -1.27 -15.34 -4.59
C ASP A 27 -1.87 -14.49 -5.73
N PHE A 28 -1.16 -13.44 -6.14
CA PHE A 28 -1.62 -12.51 -7.18
C PHE A 28 -0.86 -12.68 -8.49
N THR A 29 -0.10 -13.76 -8.67
CA THR A 29 0.60 -14.05 -9.92
C THR A 29 -0.39 -14.07 -11.09
N GLY A 30 -0.06 -13.37 -12.16
CA GLY A 30 -0.95 -13.19 -13.30
C GLY A 30 -1.93 -12.03 -13.17
N ARG A 31 -1.87 -11.28 -12.05
CA ARG A 31 -2.71 -10.11 -11.79
C ARG A 31 -1.84 -8.89 -11.50
N ARG A 32 -2.31 -7.73 -11.91
CA ARG A 32 -1.66 -6.48 -11.54
C ARG A 32 -2.13 -6.06 -10.15
N VAL A 33 -1.21 -5.52 -9.34
CA VAL A 33 -1.47 -5.15 -7.95
C VAL A 33 -1.12 -3.68 -7.73
N VAL A 34 -1.97 -2.96 -6.99
CA VAL A 34 -1.64 -1.65 -6.43
C VAL A 34 -1.42 -1.88 -4.93
N LEU A 35 -0.17 -1.79 -4.50
CA LEU A 35 0.20 -1.91 -3.09
C LEU A 35 0.54 -0.53 -2.56
N TYR A 36 -0.22 -0.04 -1.56
CA TYR A 36 0.08 1.24 -0.97
C TYR A 36 0.48 1.11 0.50
N ALA A 37 1.56 1.82 0.88
CA ALA A 37 2.09 1.81 2.23
C ALA A 37 1.65 3.07 2.99
N TYR A 38 1.23 2.89 4.24
CA TYR A 38 0.78 3.98 5.10
C TYR A 38 1.28 3.77 6.53
N PRO A 39 1.52 4.88 7.30
CA PRO A 39 2.16 4.76 8.61
C PRO A 39 1.27 4.22 9.73
N ALA A 40 -0.02 4.51 9.75
CA ALA A 40 -0.88 4.06 10.83
C ALA A 40 -2.36 4.09 10.46
N ALA A 41 -3.06 3.00 10.77
CA ALA A 41 -4.51 2.92 10.60
C ALA A 41 -5.21 3.94 11.51
N MET A 42 -6.39 4.40 11.08
CA MET A 42 -7.26 5.32 11.83
C MET A 42 -6.69 6.72 12.09
N THR A 43 -5.60 7.09 11.40
CA THR A 43 -5.13 8.48 11.38
C THR A 43 -5.85 9.24 10.25
N PRO A 44 -6.02 10.58 10.34
CA PRO A 44 -6.80 11.32 9.33
C PRO A 44 -6.32 11.13 7.90
N GLY A 45 -5.02 11.25 7.64
CA GLY A 45 -4.47 11.11 6.29
C GLY A 45 -4.60 9.70 5.74
N CYS A 46 -4.35 8.69 6.57
CA CYS A 46 -4.46 7.29 6.17
C CYS A 46 -5.92 6.89 5.95
N THR A 47 -6.83 7.41 6.78
CA THR A 47 -8.27 7.21 6.60
C THR A 47 -8.75 7.80 5.28
N LYS A 48 -8.34 9.02 4.96
CA LYS A 48 -8.71 9.69 3.70
C LYS A 48 -8.28 8.86 2.49
N ARG A 49 -7.04 8.40 2.49
CA ARG A 49 -6.48 7.63 1.38
C ARG A 49 -7.18 6.27 1.23
N ALA A 50 -7.44 5.58 2.36
CA ALA A 50 -8.15 4.30 2.34
C ALA A 50 -9.58 4.46 1.82
N CYS A 51 -10.28 5.50 2.25
CA CYS A 51 -11.64 5.79 1.78
C CYS A 51 -11.67 6.15 0.30
N ASP A 52 -10.66 6.88 -0.19
CA ASP A 52 -10.56 7.21 -1.60
C ASP A 52 -10.35 5.96 -2.45
N PHE A 53 -9.52 5.00 -1.99
CA PHE A 53 -9.37 3.71 -2.67
C PHE A 53 -10.67 2.90 -2.61
N ARG A 54 -11.32 2.86 -1.44
CA ARG A 54 -12.60 2.16 -1.28
C ARG A 54 -13.66 2.69 -2.26
N ASP A 55 -13.79 4.01 -2.33
CA ASP A 55 -14.83 4.65 -3.14
C ASP A 55 -14.57 4.49 -4.65
N ASN A 56 -13.33 4.22 -5.04
CA ASN A 56 -12.94 4.05 -6.44
C ASN A 56 -12.49 2.62 -6.76
N LEU A 57 -12.73 1.67 -5.85
CA LEU A 57 -12.23 0.31 -5.99
C LEU A 57 -12.72 -0.36 -7.28
N THR A 58 -13.97 -0.13 -7.66
CA THR A 58 -14.55 -0.69 -8.88
C THR A 58 -13.77 -0.24 -10.12
N VAL A 59 -13.28 1.01 -10.14
CA VAL A 59 -12.48 1.53 -11.26
C VAL A 59 -11.16 0.76 -11.35
N PHE A 60 -10.47 0.56 -10.22
CA PHE A 60 -9.21 -0.19 -10.21
C PHE A 60 -9.42 -1.64 -10.62
N GLU A 61 -10.44 -2.30 -10.06
CA GLU A 61 -10.74 -3.69 -10.39
C GLU A 61 -11.15 -3.86 -11.85
N GLY A 62 -11.92 -2.90 -12.39
CA GLY A 62 -12.29 -2.90 -13.81
C GLY A 62 -11.10 -2.75 -14.74
N ALA A 63 -10.00 -2.16 -14.26
CA ALA A 63 -8.74 -2.07 -15.00
C ALA A 63 -7.81 -3.27 -14.76
N GLY A 64 -8.26 -4.29 -14.05
CA GLY A 64 -7.46 -5.47 -13.75
C GLY A 64 -6.48 -5.28 -12.60
N LEU A 65 -6.69 -4.28 -11.74
CA LEU A 65 -5.82 -3.97 -10.62
C LEU A 65 -6.44 -4.41 -9.30
N THR A 66 -5.67 -5.15 -8.49
CA THR A 66 -6.05 -5.53 -7.13
C THR A 66 -5.41 -4.56 -6.16
N VAL A 67 -6.19 -3.94 -5.28
CA VAL A 67 -5.68 -2.96 -4.32
C VAL A 67 -5.36 -3.66 -2.99
N LEU A 68 -4.15 -3.43 -2.47
CA LEU A 68 -3.70 -3.93 -1.18
C LEU A 68 -3.08 -2.77 -0.39
N GLY A 69 -3.43 -2.65 0.90
CA GLY A 69 -2.78 -1.72 1.81
C GLY A 69 -1.78 -2.45 2.70
N ILE A 70 -0.72 -1.77 3.13
CA ILE A 70 0.28 -2.34 4.06
C ILE A 70 0.70 -1.29 5.09
N SER A 71 0.75 -1.69 6.35
CA SER A 71 1.20 -0.84 7.45
C SER A 71 1.88 -1.68 8.53
N PRO A 72 2.59 -1.05 9.50
CA PRO A 72 3.14 -1.77 10.63
C PRO A 72 2.11 -2.11 11.71
N ASP A 73 0.85 -1.78 11.52
CA ASP A 73 -0.21 -2.10 12.48
C ASP A 73 -0.44 -3.60 12.60
N LYS A 74 -0.88 -4.04 13.76
CA LYS A 74 -1.24 -5.43 14.00
C LYS A 74 -2.60 -5.76 13.36
N PRO A 75 -2.89 -7.04 13.07
CA PRO A 75 -4.15 -7.41 12.43
C PRO A 75 -5.40 -6.92 13.17
N GLU A 76 -5.37 -6.91 14.50
CA GLU A 76 -6.51 -6.46 15.32
C GLU A 76 -6.86 -4.99 15.05
N LYS A 77 -5.84 -4.14 14.92
CA LYS A 77 -6.05 -2.72 14.61
C LYS A 77 -6.56 -2.54 13.18
N LEU A 78 -6.04 -3.33 12.25
CA LEU A 78 -6.50 -3.30 10.85
C LEU A 78 -7.96 -3.75 10.75
N ALA A 79 -8.37 -4.75 11.54
CA ALA A 79 -9.76 -5.20 11.58
C ALA A 79 -10.70 -4.08 12.02
N LYS A 80 -10.31 -3.30 13.03
CA LYS A 80 -11.08 -2.15 13.49
C LYS A 80 -11.18 -1.07 12.41
N PHE A 81 -10.11 -0.84 11.68
CA PHE A 81 -10.07 0.14 10.59
C PHE A 81 -11.00 -0.29 9.44
N VAL A 82 -10.93 -1.56 9.05
CA VAL A 82 -11.81 -2.13 8.02
C VAL A 82 -13.27 -1.98 8.42
N GLU A 83 -13.61 -2.31 9.66
CA GLU A 83 -14.98 -2.22 10.16
C GLU A 83 -15.47 -0.77 10.21
N LYS A 84 -14.66 0.11 10.76
CA LYS A 84 -15.02 1.52 10.93
C LYS A 84 -15.26 2.24 9.61
N GLU A 85 -14.41 1.99 8.61
CA GLU A 85 -14.47 2.68 7.32
C GLU A 85 -15.12 1.87 6.20
N GLY A 86 -15.58 0.66 6.48
CA GLY A 86 -16.21 -0.19 5.48
C GLY A 86 -15.27 -0.55 4.32
N LEU A 87 -14.01 -0.83 4.62
CA LEU A 87 -13.03 -1.14 3.58
C LEU A 87 -13.26 -2.51 2.98
N THR A 88 -13.18 -2.61 1.66
CA THR A 88 -13.50 -3.84 0.92
C THR A 88 -12.29 -4.45 0.23
N PHE A 89 -11.10 -3.97 0.53
CA PHE A 89 -9.85 -4.51 0.01
C PHE A 89 -8.96 -4.95 1.17
N PRO A 90 -8.02 -5.89 0.94
CA PRO A 90 -7.16 -6.39 2.02
C PRO A 90 -6.21 -5.33 2.57
N LEU A 91 -6.04 -5.32 3.90
CA LEU A 91 -5.01 -4.56 4.59
C LEU A 91 -4.03 -5.54 5.20
N LEU A 92 -2.75 -5.39 4.87
CA LEU A 92 -1.69 -6.29 5.29
C LEU A 92 -0.95 -5.73 6.50
N SER A 93 -0.62 -6.63 7.43
CA SER A 93 0.05 -6.29 8.69
C SER A 93 1.54 -6.62 8.58
N ASP A 94 2.41 -5.63 8.77
CA ASP A 94 3.87 -5.80 8.76
C ASP A 94 4.50 -5.21 10.03
N PRO A 95 4.23 -5.79 11.22
CA PRO A 95 4.75 -5.23 12.48
C PRO A 95 6.27 -5.22 12.56
N SER A 96 6.95 -6.16 11.91
CA SER A 96 8.42 -6.22 11.86
C SER A 96 9.01 -5.15 10.96
N LYS A 97 8.21 -4.59 10.04
CA LYS A 97 8.62 -3.60 9.03
C LYS A 97 9.61 -4.16 8.00
N GLU A 98 9.76 -5.48 7.94
CA GLU A 98 10.67 -6.12 6.98
C GLU A 98 10.22 -5.92 5.53
N THR A 99 8.93 -6.14 5.26
CA THR A 99 8.39 -5.94 3.92
C THR A 99 8.40 -4.47 3.52
N LEU A 100 8.00 -3.59 4.44
CA LEU A 100 8.04 -2.15 4.20
C LEU A 100 9.46 -1.70 3.86
N THR A 101 10.46 -2.19 4.59
CA THR A 101 11.87 -1.89 4.34
C THR A 101 12.32 -2.44 2.98
N ALA A 102 11.93 -3.67 2.65
CA ALA A 102 12.28 -4.29 1.36
C ALA A 102 11.74 -3.48 0.18
N TYR A 103 10.57 -2.86 0.35
CA TYR A 103 9.97 -2.00 -0.69
C TYR A 103 10.52 -0.56 -0.67
N GLY A 104 11.42 -0.22 0.25
CA GLY A 104 11.94 1.13 0.39
C GLY A 104 10.95 2.10 1.03
N ALA A 105 9.88 1.58 1.64
CA ALA A 105 8.81 2.38 2.23
C ALA A 105 8.97 2.60 3.73
N PHE A 106 10.11 2.23 4.30
CA PHE A 106 10.44 2.46 5.70
C PHE A 106 11.88 2.93 5.81
N GLY A 107 12.10 4.02 6.54
CA GLY A 107 13.43 4.58 6.76
C GLY A 107 13.36 6.03 7.17
N GLU A 108 14.45 6.76 6.89
CA GLU A 108 14.55 8.17 7.23
C GLU A 108 13.72 9.02 6.28
N LYS A 109 12.98 9.97 6.85
CA LYS A 109 12.21 10.95 6.10
C LYS A 109 12.25 12.29 6.79
N MET A 110 12.05 13.37 6.03
CA MET A 110 11.94 14.72 6.58
C MET A 110 10.51 14.99 7.04
N MET A 111 10.39 15.50 8.26
CA MET A 111 9.10 15.90 8.82
C MET A 111 9.30 17.18 9.66
N TYR A 112 8.66 18.27 9.25
CA TYR A 112 8.79 19.58 9.92
C TYR A 112 10.23 20.02 10.11
N GLY A 113 11.07 19.82 9.06
CA GLY A 113 12.47 20.20 9.11
C GLY A 113 13.39 19.28 9.90
N LYS A 114 12.88 18.17 10.42
CA LYS A 114 13.64 17.16 11.17
C LYS A 114 13.66 15.85 10.44
N THR A 115 14.76 15.12 10.57
CA THR A 115 14.85 13.74 10.07
C THR A 115 14.23 12.80 11.09
N VAL A 116 13.24 12.01 10.67
CA VAL A 116 12.60 10.99 11.49
C VAL A 116 12.62 9.66 10.76
N THR A 117 12.58 8.56 11.52
CA THR A 117 12.50 7.22 10.95
C THR A 117 11.05 6.75 11.03
N GLY A 118 10.53 6.28 9.92
CA GLY A 118 9.16 5.78 9.87
C GLY A 118 8.74 5.34 8.48
N VAL A 119 7.46 5.05 8.33
CA VAL A 119 6.89 4.65 7.05
C VAL A 119 6.83 5.86 6.12
N ILE A 120 7.32 5.66 4.91
CA ILE A 120 7.23 6.63 3.83
C ILE A 120 5.99 6.26 3.02
N ARG A 121 4.99 7.16 2.98
CA ARG A 121 3.78 6.92 2.19
C ARG A 121 4.15 6.67 0.75
N SER A 122 3.81 5.50 0.24
CA SER A 122 4.24 5.07 -1.07
C SER A 122 3.14 4.27 -1.75
N THR A 123 3.20 4.21 -3.08
CA THR A 123 2.29 3.37 -3.87
C THR A 123 3.10 2.68 -4.95
N PHE A 124 2.88 1.38 -5.08
CA PHE A 124 3.59 0.54 -6.05
C PHE A 124 2.58 -0.11 -6.97
N PHE A 125 2.84 -0.03 -8.28
CA PHE A 125 2.10 -0.82 -9.26
C PHE A 125 2.99 -2.02 -9.60
N ILE A 126 2.48 -3.22 -9.34
CA ILE A 126 3.19 -4.47 -9.56
C ILE A 126 2.52 -5.18 -10.73
N GLY A 127 3.31 -5.52 -11.75
CA GLY A 127 2.79 -6.18 -12.93
C GLY A 127 2.43 -7.64 -12.68
N ALA A 128 1.72 -8.23 -13.64
CA ALA A 128 1.28 -9.62 -13.56
C ALA A 128 2.45 -10.60 -13.49
N ASP A 129 3.62 -10.20 -13.97
CA ASP A 129 4.86 -11.00 -13.92
C ASP A 129 5.66 -10.79 -12.62
N GLY A 130 5.18 -9.96 -11.70
CA GLY A 130 5.85 -9.69 -10.43
C GLY A 130 6.90 -8.59 -10.48
N THR A 131 6.99 -7.84 -11.57
CA THR A 131 7.93 -6.71 -11.67
C THR A 131 7.22 -5.40 -11.33
N ILE A 132 8.00 -4.44 -10.81
CA ILE A 132 7.49 -3.09 -10.49
C ILE A 132 7.21 -2.34 -11.80
N GLU A 133 5.99 -1.85 -11.95
CA GLU A 133 5.62 -0.98 -13.08
C GLU A 133 5.81 0.48 -12.70
N GLN A 134 5.43 0.85 -11.47
CA GLN A 134 5.60 2.19 -10.94
C GLN A 134 5.93 2.10 -9.46
N ALA A 135 6.81 2.98 -8.98
CA ALA A 135 7.15 3.09 -7.57
C ALA A 135 7.11 4.57 -7.20
N LEU A 136 6.08 4.95 -6.44
CA LEU A 136 5.81 6.34 -6.07
C LEU A 136 6.06 6.52 -4.58
N TYR A 137 7.08 7.27 -4.23
CA TYR A 137 7.47 7.52 -2.84
C TYR A 137 7.09 8.92 -2.40
N GLY A 138 6.84 9.10 -1.10
CA GLY A 138 6.52 10.41 -0.55
C GLY A 138 5.22 10.99 -1.07
N VAL A 139 4.22 10.16 -1.30
CA VAL A 139 2.93 10.59 -1.85
C VAL A 139 2.09 11.29 -0.78
N LYS A 140 1.24 12.21 -1.22
CA LYS A 140 0.31 12.92 -0.34
C LYS A 140 -0.93 12.06 -0.07
N ALA A 141 -1.50 12.18 1.14
CA ALA A 141 -2.73 11.47 1.46
C ALA A 141 -3.94 12.04 0.70
N THR A 142 -4.01 13.37 0.59
CA THR A 142 -5.13 14.05 -0.07
C THR A 142 -4.90 14.16 -1.58
N GLY A 143 -5.89 13.70 -2.37
CA GLY A 143 -5.83 13.79 -3.82
C GLY A 143 -4.96 12.76 -4.52
N HIS A 144 -4.29 11.89 -3.77
CA HIS A 144 -3.38 10.89 -4.34
C HIS A 144 -4.11 9.89 -5.23
N VAL A 145 -5.23 9.34 -4.77
CA VAL A 145 -5.98 8.34 -5.53
C VAL A 145 -6.52 8.93 -6.84
N ALA A 146 -7.05 10.15 -6.79
CA ALA A 146 -7.52 10.85 -7.99
C ALA A 146 -6.38 11.03 -9.00
N LYS A 147 -5.18 11.40 -8.51
CA LYS A 147 -4.00 11.56 -9.35
C LYS A 147 -3.56 10.23 -9.97
N LEU A 148 -3.59 9.14 -9.19
CA LEU A 148 -3.29 7.81 -9.71
C LEU A 148 -4.22 7.44 -10.85
N MET A 149 -5.51 7.69 -10.69
CA MET A 149 -6.51 7.37 -11.71
C MET A 149 -6.25 8.18 -12.97
N LYS A 150 -5.99 9.47 -12.84
CA LYS A 150 -5.69 10.34 -13.97
C LYS A 150 -4.43 9.92 -14.70
N ASP A 151 -3.34 9.71 -13.96
CA ASP A 151 -2.03 9.37 -14.53
C ASP A 151 -2.02 7.99 -15.20
N ASN A 152 -2.92 7.10 -14.83
CA ASN A 152 -3.04 5.75 -15.37
C ASN A 152 -4.26 5.57 -16.27
N SER A 153 -4.93 6.64 -16.64
CA SER A 153 -6.10 6.62 -17.53
C SER A 153 -7.25 5.75 -17.02
N LEU A 154 -7.48 5.82 -15.74
CA LEU A 154 -8.56 5.07 -15.09
C LEU A 154 -9.86 5.89 -14.99
#